data_100d42daeb307184b9e83cab571bc61e
#
_entry.id   100d42daeb307184b9e83cab571bc61e
#
_cell.length_a   1.000
_cell.length_b   1.000
_cell.length_c   1.000
_cell.angle_alpha   90.00
_cell.angle_beta   90.00
_cell.angle_gamma   90.00
#
_symmetry.space_group_name_H-M   'P 1'
#
loop_
_entity.id
_entity.type
_entity.pdbx_description
1 polymer ?
#
loop_
_entity_poly.entity_id
_entity_poly.type
_entity_poly.pdbx_seq_one_letter_code
_entity_poly.pdbx_strand_id
1 'polypeptide(L)'
;MNHIQKTDPEIYAAIMNELKRERENLELIASENFTSLAVLETQGCVMTNKYAEGYPYRWSKKTGAINYNLYGRYYGGCEFINDAERLAIERAKQI
;
A
#
# COMPACT_ATOMS: atom_id res chain seq x y z
N MET A 1 1.40 11.85 14.69
CA MET A 1 2.72 12.05 14.01
C MET A 1 3.81 12.57 14.95
N ASN A 2 3.90 12.02 16.15
CA ASN A 2 4.89 12.46 17.13
C ASN A 2 6.35 12.28 16.71
N HIS A 3 6.65 11.21 15.97
CA HIS A 3 8.03 10.93 15.55
C HIS A 3 8.53 11.95 14.54
N ILE A 4 7.74 12.28 13.52
CA ILE A 4 8.09 13.30 12.53
C ILE A 4 8.27 14.67 13.19
N GLN A 5 7.35 15.05 14.06
CA GLN A 5 7.43 16.34 14.75
C GLN A 5 8.73 16.52 15.53
N LYS A 6 9.22 15.44 16.14
CA LYS A 6 10.47 15.45 16.91
C LYS A 6 11.71 15.37 16.04
N THR A 7 11.65 14.63 14.93
CA THR A 7 12.80 14.35 14.09
C THR A 7 13.03 15.44 13.05
N ASP A 8 11.94 15.92 12.44
CA ASP A 8 11.98 16.93 11.39
C ASP A 8 10.79 17.87 11.50
N PRO A 9 10.90 18.92 12.33
CA PRO A 9 9.82 19.89 12.53
C PRO A 9 9.42 20.63 11.25
N GLU A 10 10.33 20.82 10.30
CA GLU A 10 10.04 21.52 9.05
C GLU A 10 9.13 20.70 8.15
N ILE A 11 9.43 19.41 7.99
CA ILE A 11 8.54 18.49 7.25
C ILE A 11 7.21 18.34 7.99
N TYR A 12 7.22 18.23 9.31
CA TYR A 12 5.98 18.19 10.09
C TYR A 12 5.11 19.42 9.83
N ALA A 13 5.72 20.61 9.82
CA ALA A 13 4.99 21.85 9.53
C ALA A 13 4.39 21.84 8.12
N ALA A 14 5.13 21.37 7.12
CA ALA A 14 4.64 21.25 5.76
C ALA A 14 3.40 20.32 5.69
N ILE A 15 3.45 19.16 6.36
CA ILE A 15 2.33 18.20 6.42
C ILE A 15 1.11 18.85 7.07
N MET A 16 1.29 19.55 8.17
CA MET A 16 0.18 20.20 8.88
C MET A 16 -0.41 21.36 8.08
N ASN A 17 0.42 22.09 7.34
CA ASN A 17 -0.06 23.14 6.44
C ASN A 17 -0.86 22.55 5.27
N GLU A 18 -0.44 21.43 4.71
CA GLU A 18 -1.20 20.74 3.67
C GLU A 18 -2.54 20.21 4.20
N LEU A 19 -2.56 19.64 5.39
CA LEU A 19 -3.81 19.22 6.03
C LEU A 19 -4.78 20.39 6.18
N LYS A 20 -4.28 21.53 6.60
CA LYS A 20 -5.09 22.75 6.71
C LYS A 20 -5.60 23.21 5.35
N ARG A 21 -4.73 23.22 4.34
CA ARG A 21 -5.11 23.61 2.98
C ARG A 21 -6.23 22.72 2.45
N GLU A 22 -6.13 21.41 2.61
CA GLU A 22 -7.15 20.46 2.16
C GLU A 22 -8.50 20.69 2.88
N ARG A 23 -8.48 21.02 4.16
CA ARG A 23 -9.70 21.29 4.94
C ARG A 23 -10.40 22.60 4.57
N GLU A 24 -9.63 23.59 4.15
CA GLU A 24 -10.13 24.94 3.91
C GLU A 24 -10.45 25.24 2.44
N ASN A 25 -10.12 24.34 1.52
CA ASN A 25 -10.30 24.56 0.08
C ASN A 25 -11.09 23.42 -0.57
N LEU A 26 -11.77 23.74 -1.67
CA LEU A 26 -12.37 22.76 -2.54
C LEU A 26 -11.28 22.17 -3.45
N GLU A 27 -11.18 20.85 -3.46
CA GLU A 27 -10.27 20.15 -4.34
C GLU A 27 -11.01 19.68 -5.59
N LEU A 28 -10.69 20.27 -6.75
CA LEU A 28 -11.37 20.00 -8.01
C LEU A 28 -10.49 19.32 -9.05
N ILE A 29 -9.28 18.91 -8.68
CA ILE A 29 -8.35 18.20 -9.56
C ILE A 29 -8.80 16.73 -9.64
N ALA A 30 -9.16 16.27 -10.85
CA ALA A 30 -9.75 14.95 -11.05
C ALA A 30 -8.80 13.78 -10.67
N SER A 31 -7.49 14.02 -10.67
CA SER A 31 -6.50 13.01 -10.30
C SER A 31 -6.22 12.92 -8.79
N GLU A 32 -6.78 13.80 -8.00
CA GLU A 32 -6.59 13.83 -6.55
C GLU A 32 -7.79 13.23 -5.82
N ASN A 33 -7.52 12.59 -4.69
CA ASN A 33 -8.55 11.94 -3.89
C ASN A 33 -8.21 11.99 -2.40
N PHE A 34 -9.21 12.24 -1.58
CA PHE A 34 -9.07 12.16 -0.13
C PHE A 34 -9.07 10.70 0.30
N THR A 35 -7.91 10.24 0.72
CA THR A 35 -7.71 8.87 1.17
C THR A 35 -8.20 8.67 2.61
N SER A 36 -8.75 7.50 2.91
CA SER A 36 -9.15 7.14 4.26
C SER A 36 -7.95 7.05 5.22
N LEU A 37 -8.20 7.23 6.52
CA LEU A 37 -7.17 7.06 7.54
C LEU A 37 -6.57 5.64 7.50
N ALA A 38 -7.40 4.62 7.24
CA ALA A 38 -6.94 3.24 7.15
C ALA A 38 -5.90 3.04 6.02
N VAL A 39 -6.13 3.67 4.87
CA VAL A 39 -5.16 3.62 3.75
C VAL A 39 -3.87 4.35 4.13
N LEU A 40 -3.96 5.51 4.76
CA LEU A 40 -2.78 6.26 5.22
C LEU A 40 -1.96 5.45 6.23
N GLU A 41 -2.61 4.80 7.20
CA GLU A 41 -1.93 3.93 8.17
C GLU A 41 -1.27 2.73 7.50
N THR A 42 -1.94 2.13 6.51
CA THR A 42 -1.37 1.00 5.77
C THR A 42 -0.13 1.40 4.99
N GLN A 43 -0.14 2.55 4.33
CA GLN A 43 1.01 3.04 3.57
C GLN A 43 2.20 3.37 4.45
N GLY A 44 1.97 3.85 5.67
CA GLY A 44 3.01 4.20 6.62
C GLY A 44 3.38 3.09 7.61
N CYS A 45 3.05 1.84 7.34
CA CYS A 45 3.34 0.71 8.23
C CYS A 45 4.67 0.02 7.88
N VAL A 46 5.01 -1.02 8.66
CA VAL A 46 6.26 -1.78 8.50
C VAL A 46 6.39 -2.47 7.14
N MET A 47 5.32 -2.65 6.41
CA MET A 47 5.37 -3.20 5.05
C MET A 47 6.18 -2.32 4.09
N THR A 48 6.35 -1.03 4.41
CA THR A 48 7.22 -0.10 3.68
C THR A 48 8.68 -0.59 3.63
N ASN A 49 9.11 -1.38 4.61
CA ASN A 49 10.48 -1.92 4.67
C ASN A 49 10.69 -3.10 3.72
N LYS A 50 9.63 -3.69 3.17
CA LYS A 50 9.72 -4.96 2.46
C LYS A 50 9.90 -4.77 0.97
N TYR A 51 10.86 -5.49 0.41
CA TYR A 51 11.01 -5.69 -1.02
C TYR A 51 10.44 -7.07 -1.38
N ALA A 52 9.42 -7.10 -2.23
CA ALA A 52 8.68 -8.33 -2.57
C ALA A 52 8.59 -8.48 -4.09
N GLU A 53 9.72 -8.80 -4.72
CA GLU A 53 9.78 -9.03 -6.15
C GLU A 53 9.02 -10.30 -6.55
N GLY A 54 8.29 -10.24 -7.66
CA GLY A 54 7.43 -11.32 -8.14
C GLY A 54 6.02 -11.23 -7.58
N TYR A 55 5.29 -12.32 -7.65
CA TYR A 55 3.92 -12.45 -7.18
C TYR A 55 3.78 -13.63 -6.23
N PRO A 56 2.71 -13.71 -5.43
CA PRO A 56 2.52 -14.84 -4.51
C PRO A 56 2.50 -16.20 -5.19
N TYR A 57 1.99 -16.25 -6.43
CA TYR A 57 1.84 -17.48 -7.19
C TYR A 57 2.35 -17.31 -8.62
N ARG A 58 2.64 -18.42 -9.29
CA ARG A 58 3.08 -18.42 -10.68
C ARG A 58 1.94 -18.79 -11.63
N TRP A 59 1.97 -18.17 -12.80
CA TRP A 59 1.15 -18.56 -13.93
C TRP A 59 1.64 -19.91 -14.50
N SER A 60 0.72 -20.83 -14.74
CA SER A 60 1.01 -22.08 -15.40
C SER A 60 0.69 -22.02 -16.89
N LYS A 61 1.69 -22.21 -17.73
CA LYS A 61 1.48 -22.31 -19.18
C LYS A 61 0.70 -23.57 -19.56
N LYS A 62 0.77 -24.64 -18.76
CA LYS A 62 0.06 -25.90 -19.02
C LYS A 62 -1.45 -25.75 -18.86
N THR A 63 -1.90 -25.03 -17.85
CA THR A 63 -3.32 -24.90 -17.52
C THR A 63 -3.93 -23.58 -17.98
N GLY A 64 -3.12 -22.61 -18.39
CA GLY A 64 -3.58 -21.26 -18.71
C GLY A 64 -4.14 -20.52 -17.52
N ALA A 65 -3.72 -20.84 -16.29
CA ALA A 65 -4.21 -20.26 -15.06
C ALA A 65 -3.09 -20.13 -14.02
N ILE A 66 -3.39 -19.42 -12.91
CA ILE A 66 -2.48 -19.32 -11.78
C ILE A 66 -2.39 -20.67 -11.08
N ASN A 67 -1.17 -21.14 -10.85
CA ASN A 67 -0.92 -22.34 -10.04
C ASN A 67 -0.63 -21.92 -8.60
N TYR A 68 -1.59 -22.14 -7.70
CA TYR A 68 -1.49 -21.79 -6.30
C TYR A 68 -0.50 -22.63 -5.50
N ASN A 69 0.02 -23.72 -6.09
CA ASN A 69 1.06 -24.55 -5.48
C ASN A 69 2.48 -24.08 -5.82
N LEU A 70 2.63 -23.15 -6.74
CA LEU A 70 3.92 -22.61 -7.12
C LEU A 70 4.15 -21.23 -6.49
N TYR A 71 5.19 -21.14 -5.67
CA TYR A 71 5.63 -19.89 -5.08
C TYR A 71 6.24 -18.98 -6.15
N GLY A 72 5.71 -17.76 -6.28
CA GLY A 72 6.09 -16.81 -7.33
C GLY A 72 7.13 -15.78 -6.94
N ARG A 73 7.52 -15.70 -5.66
CA ARG A 73 8.49 -14.71 -5.17
C ARG A 73 9.93 -15.15 -5.43
N TYR A 74 10.80 -14.19 -5.62
CA TYR A 74 12.24 -14.43 -5.80
C TYR A 74 12.99 -14.56 -4.48
N TYR A 75 12.39 -14.12 -3.37
CA TYR A 75 13.00 -14.12 -2.03
C TYR A 75 12.05 -14.73 -1.00
N GLY A 76 12.64 -15.25 0.08
CA GLY A 76 11.89 -15.64 1.27
C GLY A 76 11.41 -14.43 2.08
N GLY A 77 10.59 -14.67 3.09
CA GLY A 77 10.11 -13.62 4.00
C GLY A 77 8.94 -12.79 3.47
N CYS A 78 8.20 -13.30 2.48
CA CYS A 78 7.06 -12.61 1.88
C CYS A 78 5.71 -13.16 2.32
N GLU A 79 5.65 -13.99 3.35
CA GLU A 79 4.43 -14.67 3.81
C GLU A 79 3.28 -13.69 4.04
N PHE A 80 3.55 -12.60 4.74
CA PHE A 80 2.54 -11.64 5.13
C PHE A 80 2.24 -10.60 4.04
N ILE A 81 3.22 -10.29 3.19
CA ILE A 81 2.98 -9.51 1.96
C ILE A 81 2.10 -10.31 1.00
N ASN A 82 2.33 -11.63 0.90
CA ASN A 82 1.48 -12.53 0.13
C ASN A 82 0.04 -12.52 0.64
N ASP A 83 -0.16 -12.48 1.96
CA ASP A 83 -1.48 -12.36 2.55
C ASP A 83 -2.18 -11.06 2.14
N ALA A 84 -1.45 -9.94 2.17
CA ALA A 84 -1.99 -8.64 1.75
C ALA A 84 -2.39 -8.64 0.27
N GLU A 85 -1.54 -9.16 -0.61
CA GLU A 85 -1.83 -9.24 -2.04
C GLU A 85 -2.99 -10.20 -2.35
N ARG A 86 -3.02 -11.35 -1.68
CA ARG A 86 -4.12 -12.31 -1.83
C ARG A 86 -5.45 -11.69 -1.42
N LEU A 87 -5.50 -11.01 -0.28
CA LEU A 87 -6.69 -10.32 0.19
C LEU A 87 -7.12 -9.23 -0.80
N ALA A 88 -6.19 -8.47 -1.36
CA ALA A 88 -6.51 -7.47 -2.36
C ALA A 88 -7.15 -8.08 -3.61
N ILE A 89 -6.58 -9.19 -4.10
CA ILE A 89 -7.11 -9.92 -5.26
C ILE A 89 -8.52 -10.46 -4.98
N GLU A 90 -8.69 -11.15 -3.86
CA GLU A 90 -9.98 -11.75 -3.49
C GLU A 90 -11.07 -10.69 -3.29
N ARG A 91 -10.73 -9.58 -2.66
CA ARG A 91 -11.68 -8.49 -2.45
C ARG A 91 -12.03 -7.75 -3.73
N ALA A 92 -11.05 -7.56 -4.63
CA ALA A 92 -11.32 -6.97 -5.94
C ALA A 92 -12.28 -7.82 -6.78
N LYS A 93 -12.18 -9.14 -6.69
CA LYS A 93 -13.11 -10.05 -7.37
C LYS A 93 -14.55 -9.95 -6.87
N GLN A 94 -14.77 -9.43 -5.68
CA GLN A 94 -16.10 -9.28 -5.07
C GLN A 94 -16.81 -8.00 -5.51
N ILE A 95 -16.13 -7.08 -6.14
CA ILE A 95 -16.68 -5.82 -6.65
C ILE A 95 -17.23 -6.06 -8.06
#